data_07d5c44b9fdd66925cb36420be473edd
#
_entry.id   07d5c44b9fdd66925cb36420be473edd
#
_cell.length_a   1.000
_cell.length_b   1.000
_cell.length_c   1.000
_cell.angle_alpha   90.00
_cell.angle_beta   90.00
_cell.angle_gamma   90.00
#
_symmetry.space_group_name_H-M   'P 1'
#
loop_
_entity.id
_entity.type
_entity.pdbx_description
1 polymer ?
#
loop_
_entity_poly.entity_id
_entity_poly.type
_entity_poly.pdbx_seq_one_letter_code
_entity_poly.pdbx_strand_id
1 'polypeptide(L)'
;MSSYSTLVEDKGLLGENDVPANVRDAFGYPMRGVRRTELLQHLVNTAEIQGIPIHWDHRLIDIEQSDGGVKAIFANGSTDTGSFLVGCDGLHSVTRTVLFGEDPITFLGLTQVRYARLDETSDNNDFVS
;
A
#
# COMPACT_ATOMS: atom_id res chain seq x y z
N MET A 1 10.48 -5.92 -22.75
CA MET A 1 11.35 -7.03 -22.31
C MET A 1 11.34 -7.09 -20.80
N SER A 2 10.69 -8.04 -20.21
CA SER A 2 10.77 -8.23 -18.76
C SER A 2 10.13 -9.57 -18.37
N SER A 3 10.91 -10.62 -18.59
CA SER A 3 10.70 -11.89 -17.92
C SER A 3 11.50 -11.86 -16.61
N TYR A 4 10.91 -12.28 -15.53
CA TYR A 4 11.59 -12.49 -14.26
C TYR A 4 11.85 -13.97 -14.10
N SER A 5 13.11 -14.31 -13.97
CA SER A 5 13.54 -15.68 -13.67
C SER A 5 13.92 -15.77 -12.20
N THR A 6 13.35 -16.73 -11.50
CA THR A 6 13.69 -16.99 -10.10
C THR A 6 14.65 -18.16 -10.03
N LEU A 7 15.83 -17.95 -9.46
CA LEU A 7 16.83 -18.97 -9.27
C LEU A 7 16.84 -19.47 -7.81
N VAL A 8 16.95 -20.76 -7.61
CA VAL A 8 17.25 -21.36 -6.30
C VAL A 8 18.75 -21.65 -6.19
N GLU A 9 19.25 -21.73 -4.97
CA GLU A 9 20.66 -22.05 -4.67
C GLU A 9 21.19 -23.31 -5.39
N ASP A 10 20.33 -24.26 -5.72
CA ASP A 10 20.67 -25.50 -6.40
C ASP A 10 20.69 -25.46 -7.93
N LYS A 11 20.79 -24.29 -8.54
CA LYS A 11 21.03 -24.09 -9.98
C LYS A 11 19.84 -24.39 -10.91
N GLY A 12 18.62 -24.44 -10.43
CA GLY A 12 17.42 -24.64 -11.24
C GLY A 12 16.66 -23.33 -11.52
N LEU A 13 16.17 -23.16 -12.72
CA LEU A 13 15.15 -22.17 -13.04
C LEU A 13 13.83 -22.66 -12.43
N LEU A 14 13.27 -21.92 -11.45
CA LEU A 14 12.01 -22.30 -10.82
C LEU A 14 10.78 -21.98 -11.68
N GLY A 15 10.91 -20.98 -12.52
CA GLY A 15 9.84 -20.55 -13.42
C GLY A 15 10.16 -19.28 -14.15
N GLU A 16 9.45 -19.05 -15.22
CA GLU A 16 9.46 -17.83 -16.00
C GLU A 16 8.13 -17.10 -15.83
N ASN A 17 8.16 -15.79 -15.72
CA ASN A 17 6.97 -15.00 -15.47
C ASN A 17 6.84 -13.87 -16.50
N ASP A 18 5.86 -14.01 -17.38
CA ASP A 18 5.55 -13.07 -18.45
C ASP A 18 4.54 -11.99 -18.03
N VAL A 19 4.09 -12.00 -16.76
CA VAL A 19 3.07 -11.05 -16.26
C VAL A 19 3.45 -9.60 -16.54
N PRO A 20 4.71 -9.14 -16.36
CA PRO A 20 5.05 -7.75 -16.65
C PRO A 20 4.89 -7.35 -18.13
N ALA A 21 5.20 -8.26 -19.04
CA ALA A 21 4.97 -8.03 -20.46
C ALA A 21 3.46 -7.99 -20.80
N ASN A 22 2.72 -8.97 -20.30
CA ASN A 22 1.27 -9.08 -20.51
C ASN A 22 0.50 -7.90 -19.92
N VAL A 23 0.92 -7.35 -18.77
CA VAL A 23 0.32 -6.16 -18.17
C VAL A 23 0.51 -4.94 -19.07
N ARG A 24 1.69 -4.76 -19.65
CA ARG A 24 1.94 -3.67 -20.60
C ARG A 24 1.04 -3.77 -21.82
N ASP A 25 0.90 -4.97 -22.38
CA ASP A 25 0.12 -5.20 -23.60
C ASP A 25 -1.39 -5.03 -23.32
N ALA A 26 -1.85 -5.45 -22.14
CA ALA A 26 -3.27 -5.35 -21.77
C ALA A 26 -3.70 -3.94 -21.34
N PHE A 27 -2.85 -3.19 -20.67
CA PHE A 27 -3.20 -1.90 -20.03
C PHE A 27 -2.49 -0.70 -20.63
N GLY A 28 -1.53 -0.88 -21.54
CA GLY A 28 -0.74 0.20 -22.14
C GLY A 28 0.36 0.78 -21.22
N TYR A 29 0.45 0.31 -19.98
CA TYR A 29 1.43 0.79 -19.00
C TYR A 29 2.29 -0.36 -18.47
N PRO A 30 3.60 -0.17 -18.36
CA PRO A 30 4.49 -1.20 -17.83
C PRO A 30 4.33 -1.34 -16.30
N MET A 31 4.55 -2.55 -15.78
CA MET A 31 4.80 -2.72 -14.36
C MET A 31 6.12 -2.06 -14.00
N ARG A 32 6.12 -1.24 -12.97
CA ARG A 32 7.33 -0.60 -12.44
C ARG A 32 7.45 -0.83 -10.93
N GLY A 33 8.66 -1.08 -10.48
CA GLY A 33 9.00 -0.99 -9.07
C GLY A 33 9.16 0.47 -8.69
N VAL A 34 8.49 0.89 -7.61
CA VAL A 34 8.65 2.24 -7.06
C VAL A 34 9.05 2.16 -5.59
N ARG A 35 9.82 3.12 -5.12
CA ARG A 35 10.09 3.25 -3.70
C ARG A 35 8.80 3.68 -2.98
N ARG A 36 8.44 2.96 -1.92
CA ARG A 36 7.21 3.22 -1.18
C ARG A 36 7.13 4.66 -0.65
N THR A 37 8.23 5.20 -0.19
CA THR A 37 8.32 6.57 0.31
C THR A 37 8.06 7.61 -0.77
N GLU A 38 8.59 7.41 -1.97
CA GLU A 38 8.39 8.32 -3.11
C GLU A 38 6.94 8.28 -3.60
N LEU A 39 6.36 7.07 -3.69
CA LEU A 39 4.95 6.93 -4.03
C LEU A 39 4.05 7.62 -3.00
N LEU A 40 4.32 7.41 -1.70
CA LEU A 40 3.54 8.07 -0.63
C LEU A 40 3.64 9.58 -0.73
N GLN A 41 4.85 10.13 -0.91
CA GLN A 41 5.04 11.57 -1.05
C GLN A 41 4.30 12.14 -2.27
N HIS A 42 4.33 11.42 -3.39
CA HIS A 42 3.58 11.81 -4.59
C HIS A 42 2.07 11.84 -4.34
N LEU A 43 1.53 10.83 -3.66
CA LEU A 43 0.10 10.78 -3.32
C LEU A 43 -0.30 11.91 -2.36
N VAL A 44 0.52 12.18 -1.35
CA VAL A 44 0.30 13.30 -0.40
C VAL A 44 0.29 14.63 -1.15
N ASN A 45 1.31 14.92 -1.94
CA ASN A 45 1.39 16.16 -2.72
C ASN A 45 0.19 16.31 -3.67
N THR A 46 -0.25 15.21 -4.29
CA THR A 46 -1.40 15.24 -5.19
C THR A 46 -2.70 15.57 -4.45
N ALA A 47 -2.90 14.98 -3.28
CA ALA A 47 -4.06 15.26 -2.44
C ALA A 47 -4.08 16.73 -2.00
N GLU A 48 -2.95 17.27 -1.55
CA GLU A 48 -2.80 18.66 -1.15
C GLU A 48 -3.10 19.64 -2.30
N ILE A 49 -2.57 19.37 -3.51
CA ILE A 49 -2.86 20.17 -4.71
C ILE A 49 -4.35 20.19 -5.04
N GLN A 50 -5.04 19.08 -4.79
CA GLN A 50 -6.50 18.97 -5.01
C GLN A 50 -7.33 19.51 -3.85
N GLY A 51 -6.69 20.04 -2.81
CA GLY A 51 -7.38 20.59 -1.63
C GLY A 51 -7.99 19.53 -0.72
N ILE A 52 -7.54 18.28 -0.83
CA ILE A 52 -7.98 17.20 0.06
C ILE A 52 -7.19 17.32 1.38
N PRO A 53 -7.85 17.54 2.52
CA PRO A 53 -7.15 17.68 3.79
C PRO A 53 -6.56 16.34 4.23
N ILE A 54 -5.32 16.37 4.71
CA ILE A 54 -4.63 15.22 5.28
C ILE A 54 -4.35 15.52 6.76
N HIS A 55 -4.85 14.67 7.62
CA HIS A 55 -4.65 14.79 9.06
C HIS A 55 -3.65 13.74 9.55
N TRP A 56 -2.51 14.18 10.02
CA TRP A 56 -1.48 13.34 10.61
C TRP A 56 -1.78 13.07 12.08
N ASP A 57 -1.19 12.01 12.66
CA ASP A 57 -1.38 11.59 14.07
C ASP A 57 -2.83 11.25 14.45
N HIS A 58 -3.66 10.93 13.47
CA HIS A 58 -5.05 10.53 13.64
C HIS A 58 -5.18 8.99 13.55
N ARG A 59 -4.59 8.28 14.53
CA ARG A 59 -4.73 6.84 14.61
C ARG A 59 -6.15 6.48 15.07
N LEU A 60 -6.93 5.84 14.20
CA LEU A 60 -8.27 5.36 14.52
C LEU A 60 -8.22 4.33 15.65
N ILE A 61 -9.12 4.45 16.61
CA ILE A 61 -9.28 3.51 17.72
C ILE A 61 -10.70 2.96 17.83
N ASP A 62 -11.71 3.71 17.37
CA ASP A 62 -13.10 3.26 17.42
C ASP A 62 -13.96 3.96 16.35
N ILE A 63 -15.12 3.38 16.06
CA ILE A 63 -16.09 3.88 15.09
C ILE A 63 -17.50 3.77 15.68
N GLU A 64 -18.22 4.88 15.73
CA GLU A 64 -19.62 4.92 16.06
C GLU A 64 -20.45 5.09 14.78
N GLN A 65 -21.45 4.25 14.57
CA GLN A 65 -22.38 4.34 13.44
C GLN A 65 -23.78 4.76 13.93
N SER A 66 -24.43 5.62 13.17
CA SER A 66 -25.80 6.07 13.40
C SER A 66 -26.53 6.28 12.07
N ASP A 67 -27.83 6.50 12.11
CA ASP A 67 -28.66 6.81 10.94
C ASP A 67 -28.19 8.10 10.23
N GLY A 68 -27.47 8.98 10.92
CA GLY A 68 -26.94 10.24 10.40
C GLY A 68 -25.54 10.17 9.82
N GLY A 69 -24.86 9.01 9.88
CA GLY A 69 -23.50 8.86 9.39
C GLY A 69 -22.58 8.08 10.31
N VAL A 70 -21.30 8.27 10.12
CA VAL A 70 -20.24 7.60 10.86
C VAL A 70 -19.36 8.62 11.58
N LYS A 71 -18.98 8.30 12.83
CA LYS A 71 -18.03 9.09 13.63
C LYS A 71 -16.79 8.25 13.90
N ALA A 72 -15.65 8.76 13.50
CA ALA A 72 -14.34 8.19 13.78
C ALA A 72 -13.79 8.77 15.11
N ILE A 73 -13.20 7.92 15.92
CA ILE A 73 -12.58 8.29 17.21
C ILE A 73 -11.11 7.98 17.12
N PHE A 74 -10.26 8.97 17.42
CA PHE A 74 -8.81 8.86 17.28
C PHE A 74 -8.10 8.81 18.63
N ALA A 75 -6.92 8.18 18.65
CA ALA A 75 -6.11 7.98 19.84
C ALA A 75 -5.64 9.30 20.49
N ASN A 76 -5.56 10.39 19.72
CA ASN A 76 -5.22 11.73 20.21
C ASN A 76 -6.42 12.43 20.90
N GLY A 77 -7.57 11.77 21.03
CA GLY A 77 -8.79 12.30 21.64
C GLY A 77 -9.65 13.13 20.68
N SER A 78 -9.23 13.36 19.45
CA SER A 78 -10.08 14.01 18.45
C SER A 78 -11.10 13.05 17.85
N THR A 79 -12.14 13.62 17.25
CA THR A 79 -13.16 12.86 16.51
C THR A 79 -13.47 13.57 15.20
N ASP A 80 -13.90 12.81 14.21
CA ASP A 80 -14.39 13.34 12.93
C ASP A 80 -15.69 12.63 12.53
N THR A 81 -16.52 13.29 11.74
CA THR A 81 -17.83 12.77 11.31
C THR A 81 -17.98 12.88 9.80
N GLY A 82 -18.58 11.85 9.21
CA GLY A 82 -18.81 11.81 7.78
C GLY A 82 -20.01 10.95 7.41
N SER A 83 -20.40 11.02 6.14
CA SER A 83 -21.48 10.17 5.61
C SER A 83 -21.05 8.71 5.53
N PHE A 84 -19.78 8.45 5.32
CA PHE A 84 -19.17 7.12 5.28
C PHE A 84 -17.69 7.19 5.66
N LEU A 85 -17.13 6.03 6.02
CA LEU A 85 -15.72 5.84 6.32
C LEU A 85 -15.16 4.69 5.48
N VAL A 86 -13.98 4.86 4.91
CA VAL A 86 -13.27 3.81 4.18
C VAL A 86 -12.00 3.44 4.93
N GLY A 87 -11.94 2.21 5.45
CA GLY A 87 -10.76 1.69 6.13
C GLY A 87 -9.70 1.20 5.13
N CYS A 88 -8.57 1.91 5.04
CA CYS A 88 -7.40 1.51 4.27
C CYS A 88 -6.20 1.16 5.17
N ASP A 89 -6.46 0.63 6.37
CA ASP A 89 -5.53 0.44 7.48
C ASP A 89 -4.81 -0.93 7.49
N GLY A 90 -5.00 -1.74 6.43
CA GLY A 90 -4.17 -2.90 6.09
C GLY A 90 -4.44 -4.16 6.94
N LEU A 91 -3.40 -4.98 7.12
CA LEU A 91 -3.52 -6.30 7.74
C LEU A 91 -4.03 -6.23 9.19
N HIS A 92 -3.56 -5.27 9.96
CA HIS A 92 -3.98 -5.04 11.35
C HIS A 92 -5.09 -3.98 11.46
N SER A 93 -6.05 -4.06 10.56
CA SER A 93 -7.13 -3.08 10.42
C SER A 93 -7.98 -2.96 11.68
N VAL A 94 -7.95 -1.76 12.26
CA VAL A 94 -8.86 -1.38 13.36
C VAL A 94 -10.29 -1.28 12.84
N THR A 95 -10.47 -0.71 11.64
CA THR A 95 -11.79 -0.63 10.99
C THR A 95 -12.44 -2.00 10.87
N ARG A 96 -11.69 -3.01 10.42
CA ARG A 96 -12.21 -4.38 10.33
C ARG A 96 -12.56 -4.94 11.72
N THR A 97 -11.69 -4.76 12.70
CA THR A 97 -11.90 -5.27 14.05
C THR A 97 -13.13 -4.66 14.72
N VAL A 98 -13.34 -3.36 14.57
CA VAL A 98 -14.53 -2.69 15.12
C VAL A 98 -15.81 -3.16 14.44
N LEU A 99 -15.79 -3.36 13.12
CA LEU A 99 -16.99 -3.72 12.35
C LEU A 99 -17.35 -5.21 12.44
N PHE A 100 -16.37 -6.09 12.52
CA PHE A 100 -16.57 -7.54 12.36
C PHE A 100 -16.05 -8.36 13.56
N GLY A 101 -15.47 -7.71 14.56
CA GLY A 101 -14.81 -8.37 15.68
C GLY A 101 -13.37 -8.79 15.36
N GLU A 102 -12.72 -9.40 16.36
CA GLU A 102 -11.38 -9.92 16.20
C GLU A 102 -11.39 -11.16 15.31
N ASP A 103 -10.61 -11.11 14.24
CA ASP A 103 -10.33 -12.24 13.37
C ASP A 103 -8.81 -12.50 13.41
N PRO A 104 -8.36 -13.56 14.06
CA PRO A 104 -6.94 -13.81 14.23
C PRO A 104 -6.26 -14.07 12.89
N ILE A 105 -5.17 -13.35 12.66
CA ILE A 105 -4.36 -13.50 11.46
C ILE A 105 -3.70 -14.86 11.45
N THR A 106 -3.97 -15.66 10.44
CA THR A 106 -3.36 -16.96 10.25
C THR A 106 -2.08 -16.84 9.43
N PHE A 107 -0.96 -17.27 9.98
CA PHE A 107 0.30 -17.36 9.25
C PHE A 107 0.27 -18.53 8.28
N LEU A 108 0.40 -18.24 6.98
CA LEU A 108 0.34 -19.24 5.90
C LEU A 108 1.67 -19.97 5.63
N GLY A 109 2.70 -19.75 6.46
CA GLY A 109 4.01 -20.37 6.28
C GLY A 109 4.88 -19.69 5.20
N LEU A 110 4.45 -18.59 4.62
CA LEU A 110 5.18 -17.85 3.59
C LEU A 110 5.70 -16.53 4.14
N THR A 111 6.99 -16.26 3.89
CA THR A 111 7.63 -15.01 4.26
C THR A 111 8.24 -14.36 3.03
N GLN A 112 7.93 -13.09 2.82
CA GLN A 112 8.58 -12.28 1.80
C GLN A 112 9.55 -11.30 2.46
N VAL A 113 10.82 -11.40 2.11
CA VAL A 113 11.84 -10.44 2.53
C VAL A 113 12.02 -9.39 1.43
N ARG A 114 11.96 -8.13 1.80
CA ARG A 114 12.30 -7.01 0.91
C ARG A 114 13.56 -6.35 1.42
N TYR A 115 14.52 -6.19 0.54
CA TYR A 115 15.70 -5.37 0.81
C TYR A 115 15.86 -4.34 -0.30
N ALA A 116 16.26 -3.13 0.06
CA ALA A 116 16.68 -2.11 -0.89
C ALA A 116 18.21 -2.04 -0.84
N ARG A 117 18.85 -2.22 -1.98
CA ARG A 117 20.27 -1.90 -2.12
C ARG A 117 20.38 -0.40 -2.34
N LEU A 118 21.05 0.29 -1.43
CA LEU A 118 21.46 1.67 -1.62
C LEU A 118 22.75 1.64 -2.43
N ASP A 119 22.65 1.69 -3.74
CA ASP A 119 23.81 1.96 -4.58
C ASP A 119 24.08 3.47 -4.50
N GLU A 120 25.20 3.86 -3.94
CA GLU A 120 25.62 5.26 -3.79
C GLU A 120 25.90 5.99 -5.13
N THR A 121 25.69 5.29 -6.25
CA THR A 121 26.07 5.77 -7.61
C THR A 121 24.89 5.85 -8.59
N SER A 122 23.66 5.67 -8.18
CA SER A 122 22.56 5.94 -9.11
C SER A 122 22.28 7.44 -9.16
N ASP A 123 22.98 8.12 -10.07
CA ASP A 123 22.60 9.43 -10.54
C ASP A 123 21.11 9.44 -10.91
N ASN A 124 20.39 10.45 -10.44
CA ASN A 124 18.94 10.63 -10.52
C ASN A 124 18.38 10.78 -11.95
N ASN A 125 19.02 10.25 -12.99
CA ASN A 125 18.67 10.51 -14.37
C ASN A 125 18.00 9.38 -15.14
N ASP A 126 17.77 8.19 -14.56
CA ASP A 126 17.19 7.06 -15.30
C ASP A 126 15.66 6.95 -15.23
N PHE A 127 14.95 7.99 -14.81
CA PHE A 127 13.49 7.99 -14.73
C PHE A 127 12.78 8.83 -15.80
N VAL A 128 13.44 9.17 -16.90
CA VAL A 128 12.81 9.88 -18.01
C VAL A 128 13.05 9.13 -19.31
N SER A 129 12.10 8.37 -19.74
CA SER A 129 11.59 8.18 -21.11
C SER A 129 10.67 6.96 -21.19
#